data_f895f569f3d9457dfa8d3ecee44831cb
#
_entry.id   f895f569f3d9457dfa8d3ecee44831cb
#
_cell.length_a   1.000
_cell.length_b   1.000
_cell.length_c   1.000
_cell.angle_alpha   90.00
_cell.angle_beta   90.00
_cell.angle_gamma   90.00
#
_symmetry.space_group_name_H-M   'P 1'
#
loop_
_entity.id
_entity.type
_entity.pdbx_description
1 polymer ?
#
loop_
_entity_poly.entity_id
_entity_poly.type
_entity_poly.pdbx_seq_one_letter_code
_entity_poly.pdbx_strand_id
1 'polypeptide(L)'
;REAMALQTTELERAVSLLRGLDADQWTAQTNCPDWDVRRMWLHVLGACEAGASVRENIHQMRAARSRRKAHGVPLEAGLSAVQVAERDHLSPAQLLHRLQAVAPETVTGRSRTPSLMRSMKVGVDAPVVEKWSLGYLIDVIYLRDMWMHRIDTVRATGGDPVLSGDHDGRIVADVVAEWAQRHGEPFTLELTGAAGGSFVAGTGGASFTMDAVDFCSVLAGRGEATGLLTTIVPF
;
A
#
# COMPACT_ATOMS: atom_id res chain seq x y z
N ARG A 1 -14.82 9.54 -4.42
CA ARG A 1 -14.09 10.71 -4.95
C ARG A 1 -12.82 11.00 -4.14
N GLU A 2 -12.91 11.05 -2.81
CA GLU A 2 -11.76 11.32 -1.94
C GLU A 2 -10.61 10.33 -2.16
N ALA A 3 -10.90 9.02 -2.12
CA ALA A 3 -9.88 7.98 -2.32
C ALA A 3 -9.11 8.14 -3.64
N MET A 4 -9.79 8.53 -4.73
CA MET A 4 -9.13 8.77 -6.01
C MET A 4 -8.27 10.03 -5.99
N ALA A 5 -8.67 11.07 -5.28
CA ALA A 5 -7.84 12.26 -5.10
C ALA A 5 -6.58 11.93 -4.28
N LEU A 6 -6.71 11.17 -3.20
CA LEU A 6 -5.57 10.69 -2.42
C LEU A 6 -4.63 9.81 -3.26
N GLN A 7 -5.16 8.91 -4.10
CA GLN A 7 -4.33 8.09 -5.00
C GLN A 7 -3.60 8.94 -6.05
N THR A 8 -4.23 9.98 -6.59
CA THR A 8 -3.56 10.91 -7.51
C THR A 8 -2.37 11.58 -6.82
N THR A 9 -2.61 12.18 -5.65
CA THR A 9 -1.56 12.85 -4.87
C THR A 9 -0.44 11.88 -4.49
N GLU A 10 -0.77 10.65 -4.10
CA GLU A 10 0.23 9.65 -3.73
C GLU A 10 1.11 9.24 -4.93
N LEU A 11 0.51 9.03 -6.11
CA LEU A 11 1.26 8.76 -7.34
C LEU A 11 2.19 9.92 -7.73
N GLU A 12 1.72 11.15 -7.59
CA GLU A 12 2.55 12.35 -7.86
C GLU A 12 3.75 12.44 -6.90
N ARG A 13 3.53 12.16 -5.60
CA ARG A 13 4.58 12.14 -4.57
C ARG A 13 5.58 11.01 -4.81
N ALA A 14 5.08 9.82 -5.15
CA ALA A 14 5.90 8.66 -5.50
C ALA A 14 6.81 8.97 -6.71
N VAL A 15 6.23 9.49 -7.79
CA VAL A 15 6.98 9.90 -8.98
C VAL A 15 8.03 10.97 -8.66
N SER A 16 7.69 11.93 -7.80
CA SER A 16 8.64 12.98 -7.37
C SER A 16 9.81 12.40 -6.59
N LEU A 17 9.54 11.48 -5.65
CA LEU A 17 10.57 10.76 -4.89
C LEU A 17 11.50 9.98 -5.84
N LEU A 18 10.93 9.15 -6.70
CA LEU A 18 11.68 8.28 -7.61
C LEU A 18 12.57 9.02 -8.60
N ARG A 19 12.19 10.24 -9.00
CA ARG A 19 13.03 11.11 -9.84
C ARG A 19 14.33 11.53 -9.16
N GLY A 20 14.31 11.64 -7.84
CA GLY A 20 15.47 12.08 -7.06
C GLY A 20 16.46 10.98 -6.72
N LEU A 21 16.11 9.70 -6.98
CA LEU A 21 16.96 8.57 -6.62
C LEU A 21 18.14 8.42 -7.56
N ASP A 22 19.30 8.19 -6.97
CA ASP A 22 20.52 7.78 -7.68
C ASP A 22 20.54 6.26 -7.95
N ALA A 23 21.59 5.79 -8.64
CA ALA A 23 21.71 4.39 -9.04
C ALA A 23 21.80 3.42 -7.85
N ASP A 24 22.50 3.81 -6.78
CA ASP A 24 22.69 2.96 -5.59
C ASP A 24 21.37 2.88 -4.79
N GLN A 25 20.64 3.98 -4.71
CA GLN A 25 19.34 4.06 -4.04
C GLN A 25 18.28 3.16 -4.71
N TRP A 26 18.33 2.98 -6.03
CA TRP A 26 17.44 2.05 -6.73
C TRP A 26 17.67 0.59 -6.38
N THR A 27 18.87 0.24 -5.90
CA THR A 27 19.23 -1.12 -5.48
C THR A 27 19.22 -1.30 -3.96
N ALA A 28 18.88 -0.27 -3.20
CA ALA A 28 18.81 -0.32 -1.76
C ALA A 28 17.74 -1.33 -1.29
N GLN A 29 18.09 -2.15 -0.30
CA GLN A 29 17.18 -3.14 0.27
C GLN A 29 16.07 -2.45 1.06
N THR A 30 14.83 -2.82 0.77
CA THR A 30 13.65 -2.30 1.48
C THR A 30 13.26 -3.18 2.67
N ASN A 31 12.24 -2.76 3.42
CA ASN A 31 11.61 -3.57 4.47
C ASN A 31 10.84 -4.79 3.90
N CYS A 32 10.65 -4.88 2.58
CA CYS A 32 10.18 -6.09 1.91
C CYS A 32 11.39 -7.00 1.62
N PRO A 33 11.57 -8.14 2.32
CA PRO A 33 12.84 -8.89 2.29
C PRO A 33 13.27 -9.35 0.89
N ASP A 34 12.32 -9.61 0.00
CA ASP A 34 12.57 -10.10 -1.35
C ASP A 34 12.82 -8.98 -2.37
N TRP A 35 12.69 -7.71 -1.98
CA TRP A 35 12.67 -6.59 -2.91
C TRP A 35 13.61 -5.45 -2.52
N ASP A 36 14.47 -5.06 -3.47
CA ASP A 36 15.09 -3.74 -3.52
C ASP A 36 14.04 -2.68 -3.93
N VAL A 37 14.42 -1.41 -3.88
CA VAL A 37 13.54 -0.29 -4.29
C VAL A 37 13.01 -0.49 -5.71
N ARG A 38 13.86 -0.92 -6.67
CA ARG A 38 13.42 -1.11 -8.06
C ARG A 38 12.34 -2.18 -8.17
N ARG A 39 12.52 -3.34 -7.56
CA ARG A 39 11.54 -4.45 -7.61
C ARG A 39 10.22 -4.08 -6.95
N MET A 40 10.27 -3.38 -5.84
CA MET A 40 9.08 -2.87 -5.17
C MET A 40 8.29 -1.94 -6.10
N TRP A 41 8.94 -1.05 -6.83
CA TRP A 41 8.26 -0.17 -7.77
C TRP A 41 7.87 -0.84 -9.09
N LEU A 42 8.48 -1.96 -9.48
CA LEU A 42 7.96 -2.81 -10.56
C LEU A 42 6.63 -3.47 -10.17
N HIS A 43 6.46 -3.87 -8.89
CA HIS A 43 5.19 -4.32 -8.35
C HIS A 43 4.13 -3.22 -8.44
N VAL A 44 4.41 -2.02 -7.92
CA VAL A 44 3.48 -0.88 -7.97
C VAL A 44 3.11 -0.52 -9.42
N LEU A 45 4.08 -0.50 -10.35
CA LEU A 45 3.81 -0.29 -11.77
C LEU A 45 2.83 -1.34 -12.32
N GLY A 46 3.05 -2.62 -12.00
CA GLY A 46 2.15 -3.69 -12.41
C GLY A 46 0.74 -3.53 -11.87
N ALA A 47 0.59 -3.13 -10.60
CA ALA A 47 -0.70 -2.84 -9.99
C ALA A 47 -1.40 -1.63 -10.64
N CYS A 48 -0.62 -0.62 -11.03
CA CYS A 48 -1.15 0.54 -11.76
C CYS A 48 -1.63 0.16 -13.17
N GLU A 49 -0.86 -0.61 -13.93
CA GLU A 49 -1.25 -1.09 -15.26
C GLU A 49 -2.50 -1.97 -15.21
N ALA A 50 -2.62 -2.85 -14.21
CA ALA A 50 -3.83 -3.62 -13.97
C ALA A 50 -5.04 -2.73 -13.62
N GLY A 51 -4.84 -1.63 -12.91
CA GLY A 51 -5.87 -0.64 -12.60
C GLY A 51 -6.31 0.16 -13.83
N ALA A 52 -5.42 0.42 -14.77
CA ALA A 52 -5.68 1.15 -16.00
C ALA A 52 -6.35 0.29 -17.10
N SER A 53 -6.11 -1.03 -17.11
CA SER A 53 -6.51 -1.92 -18.18
C SER A 53 -7.17 -3.20 -17.67
N VAL A 54 -8.43 -3.41 -18.02
CA VAL A 54 -9.17 -4.65 -17.72
C VAL A 54 -8.46 -5.88 -18.32
N ARG A 55 -7.89 -5.74 -19.54
CA ARG A 55 -7.15 -6.82 -20.18
C ARG A 55 -5.92 -7.21 -19.39
N GLU A 56 -5.16 -6.21 -18.92
CA GLU A 56 -3.96 -6.43 -18.09
C GLU A 56 -4.33 -7.05 -16.74
N ASN A 57 -5.38 -6.56 -16.11
CA ASN A 57 -5.89 -7.14 -14.87
C ASN A 57 -6.24 -8.63 -15.03
N ILE A 58 -6.97 -8.99 -16.06
CA ILE A 58 -7.33 -10.38 -16.36
C ILE A 58 -6.07 -11.22 -16.62
N HIS A 59 -5.10 -10.69 -17.36
CA HIS A 59 -3.83 -11.36 -17.63
C HIS A 59 -3.08 -11.67 -16.34
N GLN A 60 -2.81 -10.66 -15.53
CA GLN A 60 -2.09 -10.80 -14.25
C GLN A 60 -2.82 -11.77 -13.30
N MET A 61 -4.14 -11.67 -13.20
CA MET A 61 -4.93 -12.58 -12.33
C MET A 61 -4.89 -14.04 -12.81
N ARG A 62 -4.86 -14.29 -14.10
CA ARG A 62 -4.68 -15.67 -14.64
C ARG A 62 -3.30 -16.21 -14.34
N ALA A 63 -2.26 -15.42 -14.56
CA ALA A 63 -0.87 -15.78 -14.28
C ALA A 63 -0.66 -16.02 -12.77
N ALA A 64 -1.21 -15.17 -11.90
CA ALA A 64 -1.16 -15.33 -10.45
C ALA A 64 -1.83 -16.63 -9.97
N ARG A 65 -3.01 -16.96 -10.50
CA ARG A 65 -3.69 -18.23 -10.20
C ARG A 65 -2.88 -19.46 -10.65
N SER A 66 -2.22 -19.37 -11.80
CA SER A 66 -1.33 -20.42 -12.27
C SER A 66 -0.14 -20.61 -11.32
N ARG A 67 0.48 -19.51 -10.87
CA ARG A 67 1.57 -19.57 -9.88
C ARG A 67 1.10 -20.14 -8.54
N ARG A 68 -0.05 -19.69 -8.03
CA ARG A 68 -0.67 -20.26 -6.81
C ARG A 68 -0.80 -21.77 -6.93
N LYS A 69 -1.34 -22.26 -8.06
CA LYS A 69 -1.51 -23.70 -8.29
C LYS A 69 -0.19 -24.46 -8.37
N ALA A 70 0.82 -23.87 -9.01
CA ALA A 70 2.12 -24.51 -9.23
C ALA A 70 3.01 -24.54 -7.97
N HIS A 71 2.94 -23.48 -7.13
CA HIS A 71 3.88 -23.28 -6.02
C HIS A 71 3.23 -23.26 -4.63
N GLY A 72 1.91 -23.35 -4.51
CA GLY A 72 1.20 -23.33 -3.23
C GLY A 72 1.26 -22.00 -2.48
N VAL A 73 1.58 -20.89 -3.17
CA VAL A 73 1.70 -19.55 -2.56
C VAL A 73 0.34 -18.84 -2.48
N PRO A 74 0.14 -17.89 -1.56
CA PRO A 74 -1.02 -17.00 -1.56
C PRO A 74 -1.23 -16.33 -2.93
N LEU A 75 -2.49 -16.01 -3.26
CA LEU A 75 -2.81 -15.38 -4.55
C LEU A 75 -2.12 -14.03 -4.70
N GLU A 76 -2.07 -13.24 -3.62
CA GLU A 76 -1.43 -11.93 -3.56
C GLU A 76 0.07 -12.03 -3.84
N ALA A 77 0.76 -12.97 -3.21
CA ALA A 77 2.17 -13.25 -3.46
C ALA A 77 2.43 -13.69 -4.91
N GLY A 78 1.53 -14.53 -5.45
CA GLY A 78 1.57 -14.92 -6.86
C GLY A 78 1.39 -13.73 -7.80
N LEU A 79 0.48 -12.80 -7.47
CA LEU A 79 0.22 -11.59 -8.24
C LEU A 79 1.42 -10.64 -8.22
N SER A 80 1.95 -10.35 -7.05
CA SER A 80 3.14 -9.50 -6.89
C SER A 80 4.35 -10.08 -7.64
N ALA A 81 4.55 -11.39 -7.56
CA ALA A 81 5.63 -12.06 -8.31
C ALA A 81 5.47 -11.96 -9.83
N VAL A 82 4.24 -12.01 -10.37
CA VAL A 82 3.96 -11.78 -11.80
C VAL A 82 4.27 -10.33 -12.18
N GLN A 83 3.83 -9.38 -11.38
CA GLN A 83 4.04 -7.96 -11.61
C GLN A 83 5.52 -7.60 -11.70
N VAL A 84 6.34 -8.13 -10.79
CA VAL A 84 7.80 -7.94 -10.81
C VAL A 84 8.43 -8.65 -12.00
N ALA A 85 8.18 -9.96 -12.17
CA ALA A 85 8.88 -10.78 -13.15
C ALA A 85 8.65 -10.31 -14.59
N GLU A 86 7.42 -9.90 -14.94
CA GLU A 86 7.10 -9.44 -16.30
C GLU A 86 7.70 -8.07 -16.63
N ARG A 87 8.14 -7.32 -15.63
CA ARG A 87 8.71 -5.97 -15.74
C ARG A 87 10.19 -5.89 -15.39
N ASP A 88 10.80 -7.01 -14.99
CA ASP A 88 12.20 -7.03 -14.52
C ASP A 88 13.24 -6.59 -15.56
N HIS A 89 12.87 -6.58 -16.83
CA HIS A 89 13.68 -6.06 -17.94
C HIS A 89 13.75 -4.52 -17.99
N LEU A 90 12.91 -3.80 -17.21
CA LEU A 90 12.87 -2.34 -17.24
C LEU A 90 14.01 -1.74 -16.41
N SER A 91 14.71 -0.79 -16.99
CA SER A 91 15.61 0.07 -16.23
C SER A 91 14.82 1.03 -15.33
N PRO A 92 15.46 1.62 -14.28
CA PRO A 92 14.81 2.64 -13.44
C PRO A 92 14.16 3.78 -14.24
N ALA A 93 14.83 4.28 -15.26
CA ALA A 93 14.30 5.35 -16.11
C ALA A 93 13.08 4.90 -16.92
N GLN A 94 13.08 3.67 -17.44
CA GLN A 94 11.93 3.12 -18.15
C GLN A 94 10.74 2.85 -17.21
N LEU A 95 11.00 2.33 -16.01
CA LEU A 95 10.00 2.15 -14.96
C LEU A 95 9.33 3.49 -14.64
N LEU A 96 10.13 4.51 -14.30
CA LEU A 96 9.62 5.84 -13.95
C LEU A 96 8.79 6.45 -15.10
N HIS A 97 9.27 6.37 -16.33
CA HIS A 97 8.54 6.86 -17.51
C HIS A 97 7.18 6.15 -17.66
N ARG A 98 7.14 4.81 -17.51
CA ARG A 98 5.89 4.04 -17.60
C ARG A 98 4.94 4.34 -16.46
N LEU A 99 5.45 4.47 -15.23
CA LEU A 99 4.63 4.82 -14.07
C LEU A 99 3.97 6.19 -14.25
N GLN A 100 4.72 7.19 -14.71
CA GLN A 100 4.19 8.52 -15.02
C GLN A 100 3.09 8.48 -16.08
N ALA A 101 3.28 7.69 -17.13
CA ALA A 101 2.32 7.58 -18.21
C ALA A 101 1.02 6.88 -17.76
N VAL A 102 1.12 5.82 -16.94
CA VAL A 102 -0.04 5.01 -16.53
C VAL A 102 -0.80 5.59 -15.34
N ALA A 103 -0.19 6.45 -14.52
CA ALA A 103 -0.78 6.97 -13.29
C ALA A 103 -2.18 7.59 -13.48
N PRO A 104 -2.42 8.53 -14.40
CA PRO A 104 -3.76 9.11 -14.61
C PRO A 104 -4.77 8.08 -15.15
N GLU A 105 -4.32 7.14 -15.96
CA GLU A 105 -5.16 6.05 -16.48
C GLU A 105 -5.59 5.08 -15.39
N THR A 106 -4.68 4.78 -14.44
CA THR A 106 -4.96 3.96 -13.25
C THR A 106 -6.10 4.55 -12.43
N VAL A 107 -5.99 5.83 -12.06
CA VAL A 107 -7.02 6.53 -11.27
C VAL A 107 -8.34 6.57 -12.03
N THR A 108 -8.29 6.86 -13.32
CA THR A 108 -9.48 6.86 -14.19
C THR A 108 -10.14 5.48 -14.24
N GLY A 109 -9.38 4.42 -14.47
CA GLY A 109 -9.89 3.04 -14.55
C GLY A 109 -10.52 2.61 -13.22
N ARG A 110 -9.85 2.85 -12.09
CA ARG A 110 -10.37 2.57 -10.74
C ARG A 110 -11.64 3.36 -10.43
N SER A 111 -11.70 4.64 -10.80
CA SER A 111 -12.88 5.50 -10.59
C SER A 111 -14.12 5.04 -11.35
N ARG A 112 -13.93 4.45 -12.52
CA ARG A 112 -14.99 3.95 -13.41
C ARG A 112 -15.53 2.58 -13.02
N THR A 113 -14.95 1.92 -12.00
CA THR A 113 -15.46 0.60 -11.56
C THR A 113 -16.90 0.73 -11.09
N PRO A 114 -17.87 0.00 -11.71
CA PRO A 114 -19.29 0.11 -11.38
C PRO A 114 -19.59 -0.30 -9.92
N SER A 115 -20.59 0.33 -9.30
CA SER A 115 -20.97 0.08 -7.89
C SER A 115 -21.26 -1.41 -7.63
N LEU A 116 -21.90 -2.09 -8.58
CA LEU A 116 -22.19 -3.53 -8.46
C LEU A 116 -20.87 -4.36 -8.39
N MET A 117 -19.86 -4.02 -9.19
CA MET A 117 -18.57 -4.69 -9.12
C MET A 117 -17.84 -4.35 -7.83
N ARG A 118 -17.92 -3.10 -7.37
CA ARG A 118 -17.29 -2.65 -6.12
C ARG A 118 -17.83 -3.38 -4.89
N SER A 119 -19.11 -3.82 -4.90
CA SER A 119 -19.71 -4.60 -3.81
C SER A 119 -19.34 -6.10 -3.84
N MET A 120 -18.78 -6.61 -4.93
CA MET A 120 -18.35 -8.01 -5.02
C MET A 120 -17.26 -8.32 -3.99
N LYS A 121 -17.35 -9.50 -3.38
CA LYS A 121 -16.38 -9.97 -2.40
C LYS A 121 -15.30 -10.80 -3.09
N VAL A 122 -14.05 -10.50 -2.78
CA VAL A 122 -12.87 -11.27 -3.18
C VAL A 122 -12.22 -11.87 -1.94
N GLY A 123 -11.80 -13.12 -2.04
CA GLY A 123 -11.05 -13.78 -0.97
C GLY A 123 -9.60 -13.30 -0.99
N VAL A 124 -9.05 -13.09 0.20
CA VAL A 124 -7.66 -12.69 0.43
C VAL A 124 -7.04 -13.70 1.41
N ASP A 125 -5.85 -14.17 1.11
CA ASP A 125 -5.16 -15.20 1.90
C ASP A 125 -4.12 -14.59 2.87
N ALA A 126 -3.66 -13.35 2.62
CA ALA A 126 -2.64 -12.66 3.43
C ALA A 126 -2.89 -11.14 3.47
N PRO A 127 -2.49 -10.42 4.54
CA PRO A 127 -1.87 -10.91 5.78
C PRO A 127 -2.84 -11.66 6.70
N VAL A 128 -4.15 -11.54 6.47
CA VAL A 128 -5.22 -12.26 7.18
C VAL A 128 -6.17 -12.88 6.16
N VAL A 129 -6.69 -14.08 6.46
CA VAL A 129 -7.67 -14.74 5.59
C VAL A 129 -9.02 -14.07 5.77
N GLU A 130 -9.39 -13.25 4.80
CA GLU A 130 -10.62 -12.43 4.84
C GLU A 130 -11.33 -12.41 3.49
N LYS A 131 -12.51 -11.78 3.48
CA LYS A 131 -13.23 -11.43 2.24
C LYS A 131 -13.44 -9.93 2.18
N TRP A 132 -12.75 -9.28 1.27
CA TRP A 132 -12.86 -7.84 1.05
C TRP A 132 -13.81 -7.51 -0.10
N SER A 133 -14.47 -6.36 -0.02
CA SER A 133 -15.14 -5.84 -1.21
C SER A 133 -14.10 -5.33 -2.21
N LEU A 134 -14.40 -5.44 -3.49
CA LEU A 134 -13.54 -4.86 -4.52
C LEU A 134 -13.42 -3.33 -4.34
N GLY A 135 -14.47 -2.67 -3.80
CA GLY A 135 -14.42 -1.25 -3.46
C GLY A 135 -13.39 -0.94 -2.36
N TYR A 136 -13.31 -1.77 -1.31
CA TYR A 136 -12.31 -1.62 -0.25
C TYR A 136 -10.89 -1.83 -0.81
N LEU A 137 -10.69 -2.84 -1.64
CA LEU A 137 -9.41 -3.08 -2.30
C LEU A 137 -8.97 -1.87 -3.14
N ILE A 138 -9.91 -1.31 -3.94
CA ILE A 138 -9.64 -0.17 -4.82
C ILE A 138 -9.42 1.14 -4.04
N ASP A 139 -10.24 1.43 -3.04
CA ASP A 139 -10.23 2.74 -2.39
C ASP A 139 -9.22 2.81 -1.23
N VAL A 140 -8.98 1.68 -0.55
CA VAL A 140 -8.21 1.66 0.69
C VAL A 140 -6.88 0.94 0.49
N ILE A 141 -6.91 -0.33 0.11
CA ILE A 141 -5.69 -1.16 0.06
C ILE A 141 -4.68 -0.65 -0.95
N TYR A 142 -5.09 -0.38 -2.20
CA TYR A 142 -4.15 0.14 -3.20
C TYR A 142 -3.56 1.51 -2.86
N LEU A 143 -4.25 2.33 -2.06
CA LEU A 143 -3.70 3.59 -1.57
C LEU A 143 -2.67 3.35 -0.47
N ARG A 144 -3.02 2.50 0.52
CA ARG A 144 -2.13 2.20 1.66
C ARG A 144 -0.87 1.45 1.22
N ASP A 145 -1.01 0.49 0.31
CA ASP A 145 0.12 -0.25 -0.29
C ASP A 145 1.12 0.70 -0.94
N MET A 146 0.64 1.58 -1.81
CA MET A 146 1.48 2.56 -2.49
C MET A 146 2.12 3.58 -1.52
N TRP A 147 1.34 4.06 -0.53
CA TRP A 147 1.82 4.95 0.52
C TRP A 147 2.92 4.28 1.35
N MET A 148 2.72 3.03 1.77
CA MET A 148 3.72 2.29 2.55
C MET A 148 4.98 2.03 1.74
N HIS A 149 4.87 1.71 0.45
CA HIS A 149 6.03 1.55 -0.42
C HIS A 149 6.81 2.85 -0.65
N ARG A 150 6.15 4.01 -0.63
CA ARG A 150 6.84 5.30 -0.61
C ARG A 150 7.64 5.49 0.69
N ILE A 151 7.05 5.15 1.83
CA ILE A 151 7.73 5.18 3.13
C ILE A 151 8.92 4.19 3.16
N ASP A 152 8.71 2.95 2.71
CA ASP A 152 9.77 1.93 2.62
C ASP A 152 10.94 2.41 1.74
N THR A 153 10.65 3.11 0.63
CA THR A 153 11.68 3.70 -0.24
C THR A 153 12.50 4.75 0.50
N VAL A 154 11.83 5.69 1.18
CA VAL A 154 12.52 6.75 1.93
C VAL A 154 13.42 6.15 3.01
N ARG A 155 12.94 5.16 3.75
CA ARG A 155 13.72 4.46 4.78
C ARG A 155 14.92 3.71 4.20
N ALA A 156 14.73 3.01 3.09
CA ALA A 156 15.78 2.26 2.41
C ALA A 156 16.89 3.17 1.86
N THR A 157 16.54 4.38 1.46
CA THR A 157 17.48 5.36 0.85
C THR A 157 18.04 6.35 1.86
N GLY A 158 17.66 6.27 3.14
CA GLY A 158 18.18 7.12 4.22
C GLY A 158 17.70 8.57 4.15
N GLY A 159 16.60 8.83 3.45
CA GLY A 159 15.97 10.15 3.36
C GLY A 159 14.97 10.45 4.48
N ASP A 160 14.45 11.66 4.49
CA ASP A 160 13.35 12.06 5.34
C ASP A 160 12.02 12.05 4.55
N PRO A 161 10.93 11.45 5.07
CA PRO A 161 9.67 11.43 4.37
C PRO A 161 9.02 12.82 4.33
N VAL A 162 8.65 13.26 3.13
CA VAL A 162 7.83 14.47 2.97
C VAL A 162 6.38 14.11 3.29
N LEU A 163 5.91 14.50 4.47
CA LEU A 163 4.58 14.19 5.00
C LEU A 163 3.75 15.47 5.22
N SER A 164 2.42 15.31 5.15
CA SER A 164 1.48 16.37 5.47
C SER A 164 0.24 15.84 6.18
N GLY A 165 -0.38 16.66 7.03
CA GLY A 165 -1.61 16.29 7.73
C GLY A 165 -2.77 15.99 6.77
N ASP A 166 -2.95 16.81 5.73
CA ASP A 166 -4.09 16.70 4.80
C ASP A 166 -4.04 15.43 3.92
N HIS A 167 -2.87 14.91 3.62
CA HIS A 167 -2.72 13.71 2.82
C HIS A 167 -2.33 12.50 3.67
N ASP A 168 -1.13 12.54 4.25
CA ASP A 168 -0.60 11.39 5.00
C ASP A 168 -1.37 11.19 6.30
N GLY A 169 -1.70 12.28 7.00
CA GLY A 169 -2.54 12.24 8.21
C GLY A 169 -3.95 11.69 7.94
N ARG A 170 -4.51 11.96 6.74
CA ARG A 170 -5.80 11.39 6.34
C ARG A 170 -5.72 9.86 6.14
N ILE A 171 -4.61 9.36 5.55
CA ILE A 171 -4.36 7.93 5.40
C ILE A 171 -4.16 7.28 6.77
N VAL A 172 -3.35 7.89 7.64
CA VAL A 172 -3.12 7.43 9.01
C VAL A 172 -4.42 7.36 9.82
N ALA A 173 -5.26 8.39 9.74
CA ALA A 173 -6.56 8.41 10.42
C ALA A 173 -7.48 7.25 9.97
N ASP A 174 -7.44 6.89 8.70
CA ASP A 174 -8.17 5.75 8.15
C ASP A 174 -7.62 4.40 8.67
N VAL A 175 -6.31 4.29 8.82
CA VAL A 175 -5.65 3.13 9.45
C VAL A 175 -6.04 3.02 10.92
N VAL A 176 -6.02 4.13 11.68
CA VAL A 176 -6.43 4.16 13.09
C VAL A 176 -7.89 3.75 13.24
N ALA A 177 -8.78 4.24 12.39
CA ALA A 177 -10.21 3.89 12.43
C ALA A 177 -10.44 2.40 12.19
N GLU A 178 -9.74 1.80 11.24
CA GLU A 178 -9.82 0.37 10.97
C GLU A 178 -9.22 -0.46 12.10
N TRP A 179 -8.04 -0.07 12.61
CA TRP A 179 -7.39 -0.71 13.75
C TRP A 179 -8.31 -0.73 14.98
N ALA A 180 -8.91 0.42 15.31
CA ALA A 180 -9.89 0.54 16.39
C ALA A 180 -11.11 -0.39 16.21
N GLN A 181 -11.63 -0.47 14.99
CA GLN A 181 -12.75 -1.36 14.67
C GLN A 181 -12.37 -2.83 14.81
N ARG A 182 -11.13 -3.20 14.46
CA ARG A 182 -10.67 -4.60 14.47
C ARG A 182 -10.49 -5.14 15.89
N HIS A 183 -9.92 -4.36 16.82
CA HIS A 183 -9.73 -4.83 18.20
C HIS A 183 -10.94 -4.53 19.12
N GLY A 184 -11.69 -3.47 18.86
CA GLY A 184 -12.91 -3.13 19.62
C GLY A 184 -12.72 -2.65 21.06
N GLU A 185 -11.48 -2.49 21.51
CA GLU A 185 -11.13 -2.09 22.88
C GLU A 185 -11.00 -0.57 23.01
N PRO A 186 -11.27 0.02 24.19
CA PRO A 186 -11.03 1.43 24.43
C PRO A 186 -9.53 1.77 24.42
N PHE A 187 -9.17 2.96 23.91
CA PHE A 187 -7.80 3.43 23.87
C PHE A 187 -7.72 4.96 23.81
N THR A 188 -6.54 5.47 24.17
CA THR A 188 -6.07 6.83 23.86
C THR A 188 -4.77 6.72 23.05
N LEU A 189 -4.70 7.35 21.90
CA LEU A 189 -3.57 7.27 20.99
C LEU A 189 -3.13 8.68 20.59
N GLU A 190 -1.88 9.02 20.88
CA GLU A 190 -1.22 10.24 20.44
C GLU A 190 -0.16 9.87 19.40
N LEU A 191 -0.44 10.18 18.15
CA LEU A 191 0.50 9.99 17.06
C LEU A 191 1.26 11.28 16.78
N THR A 192 2.58 11.23 16.86
CA THR A 192 3.48 12.36 16.59
C THR A 192 3.89 12.42 15.12
N GLY A 193 4.58 13.49 14.73
CA GLY A 193 5.01 13.75 13.36
C GLY A 193 3.96 14.47 12.51
N ALA A 194 4.33 14.84 11.28
CA ALA A 194 3.49 15.64 10.39
C ALA A 194 2.20 14.92 9.89
N ALA A 195 2.18 13.58 10.00
CA ALA A 195 1.00 12.75 9.71
C ALA A 195 0.26 12.33 10.99
N GLY A 196 0.64 12.85 12.14
CA GLY A 196 0.10 12.50 13.44
C GLY A 196 -1.25 13.11 13.77
N GLY A 197 -1.72 12.82 14.99
CA GLY A 197 -2.98 13.33 15.54
C GLY A 197 -3.36 12.58 16.81
N SER A 198 -4.39 13.08 17.50
CA SER A 198 -4.91 12.50 18.74
C SER A 198 -6.19 11.74 18.48
N PHE A 199 -6.28 10.49 18.93
CA PHE A 199 -7.41 9.60 18.71
C PHE A 199 -7.85 8.95 20.01
N VAL A 200 -9.13 8.89 20.25
CA VAL A 200 -9.74 8.30 21.44
C VAL A 200 -10.93 7.45 21.08
N ALA A 201 -11.03 6.26 21.64
CA ALA A 201 -12.22 5.43 21.56
C ALA A 201 -12.60 4.87 22.95
N GLY A 202 -13.86 5.01 23.34
CA GLY A 202 -14.36 4.57 24.64
C GLY A 202 -13.82 5.39 25.82
N THR A 203 -13.86 4.80 27.02
CA THR A 203 -13.33 5.38 28.26
C THR A 203 -12.37 4.43 28.96
N GLY A 204 -11.22 4.92 29.39
CA GLY A 204 -10.14 4.08 29.94
C GLY A 204 -9.36 3.37 28.82
N GLY A 205 -8.84 2.18 29.12
CA GLY A 205 -8.09 1.36 28.15
C GLY A 205 -6.61 1.72 28.05
N ALA A 206 -5.96 1.21 27.01
CA ALA A 206 -4.53 1.40 26.78
C ALA A 206 -4.23 2.82 26.28
N SER A 207 -3.08 3.35 26.68
CA SER A 207 -2.59 4.64 26.18
C SER A 207 -1.27 4.46 25.46
N PHE A 208 -1.17 5.04 24.26
CA PHE A 208 0.01 4.95 23.40
C PHE A 208 0.44 6.34 22.93
N THR A 209 1.75 6.54 22.85
CA THR A 209 2.36 7.70 22.17
C THR A 209 3.48 7.19 21.29
N MET A 210 3.40 7.43 19.97
CA MET A 210 4.42 6.99 19.02
C MET A 210 4.37 7.81 17.73
N ASP A 211 5.37 7.67 16.87
CA ASP A 211 5.36 8.27 15.55
C ASP A 211 4.26 7.64 14.66
N ALA A 212 3.60 8.47 13.84
CA ALA A 212 2.49 8.02 13.00
C ALA A 212 2.89 7.00 11.93
N VAL A 213 4.09 7.16 11.36
CA VAL A 213 4.62 6.23 10.36
C VAL A 213 5.05 4.92 11.00
N ASP A 214 5.65 4.99 12.20
CA ASP A 214 6.01 3.79 12.96
C ASP A 214 4.78 3.01 13.40
N PHE A 215 3.72 3.69 13.84
CA PHE A 215 2.43 3.07 14.13
C PHE A 215 1.91 2.26 12.93
N CYS A 216 1.81 2.88 11.75
CA CYS A 216 1.37 2.20 10.54
C CYS A 216 2.30 1.03 10.15
N SER A 217 3.61 1.20 10.32
CA SER A 217 4.60 0.15 10.04
C SER A 217 4.43 -1.06 10.94
N VAL A 218 4.21 -0.85 12.24
CA VAL A 218 3.94 -1.93 13.20
C VAL A 218 2.66 -2.68 12.83
N LEU A 219 1.57 -1.97 12.52
CA LEU A 219 0.30 -2.59 12.13
C LEU A 219 0.39 -3.33 10.79
N ALA A 220 1.28 -2.92 9.90
CA ALA A 220 1.59 -3.62 8.64
C ALA A 220 2.53 -4.82 8.82
N GLY A 221 2.90 -5.17 10.06
CA GLY A 221 3.80 -6.29 10.36
C GLY A 221 5.29 -6.01 10.09
N ARG A 222 5.70 -4.73 10.01
CA ARG A 222 7.10 -4.32 9.77
C ARG A 222 7.87 -3.97 11.04
N GLY A 223 7.35 -4.29 12.21
CA GLY A 223 7.97 -3.99 13.51
C GLY A 223 7.46 -4.89 14.63
N GLU A 224 8.08 -4.81 15.79
CA GLU A 224 7.62 -5.52 16.98
C GLU A 224 6.31 -4.91 17.49
N ALA A 225 5.34 -5.78 17.76
CA ALA A 225 4.01 -5.40 18.20
C ALA A 225 3.68 -6.00 19.56
N THR A 226 3.08 -5.21 20.44
CA THR A 226 2.61 -5.66 21.77
C THR A 226 1.21 -5.14 22.06
N GLY A 227 0.44 -5.84 22.91
CA GLY A 227 -0.90 -5.44 23.29
C GLY A 227 -1.82 -5.23 22.08
N LEU A 228 -2.54 -4.12 22.02
CA LEU A 228 -3.47 -3.80 20.94
C LEU A 228 -2.76 -3.64 19.58
N LEU A 229 -1.48 -3.28 19.57
CA LEU A 229 -0.69 -3.15 18.34
C LEU A 229 -0.46 -4.47 17.60
N THR A 230 -0.73 -5.62 18.23
CA THR A 230 -0.71 -6.94 17.55
C THR A 230 -1.88 -7.12 16.57
N THR A 231 -2.86 -6.21 16.59
CA THR A 231 -3.99 -6.20 15.66
C THR A 231 -3.51 -5.70 14.29
N ILE A 232 -3.32 -6.62 13.36
CA ILE A 232 -2.84 -6.30 12.00
C ILE A 232 -3.91 -5.53 11.22
N VAL A 233 -3.49 -4.50 10.53
CA VAL A 233 -4.29 -3.77 9.54
C VAL A 233 -3.67 -3.99 8.16
N PRO A 234 -4.48 -4.32 7.13
CA PRO A 234 -3.98 -4.53 5.78
C PRO A 234 -3.49 -3.23 5.11
N PHE A 235 -2.39 -3.38 4.39
CA PHE A 235 -1.80 -2.34 3.54
C PHE A 235 -1.61 -2.86 2.13
#